data_7d82804eae590e45af4719549c29e62f
#
_entry.id   7d82804eae590e45af4719549c29e62f
#
_cell.length_a   1.000
_cell.length_b   1.000
_cell.length_c   1.000
_cell.angle_alpha   90.00
_cell.angle_beta   90.00
_cell.angle_gamma   90.00
#
_symmetry.space_group_name_H-M   'P 1'
#
loop_
_entity.id
_entity.type
_entity.pdbx_description
1 polymer ?
#
loop_
_entity_poly.entity_id
_entity_poly.type
_entity_poly.pdbx_seq_one_letter_code
_entity_poly.pdbx_strand_id
1 'polypeptide(L)'
;FVDTSDLDAVRKALKPNTCAVYLETPANPNLKIADISAVAALAHGYNKDIKVICDNTFASPYLQRPLELGADVVVHSATKYLNGHGDVIAGFVVGSAEFCNEVRMFGLKDMTGAVMDPFCAFLILRGLKTLEIRMQKHCANAKAVAEFLYDHPAVEKVYYPGLIDHPGHDIARRQMRDFGGMLSFEVKGGRAAGVKLVNALHLVTVAVSLGDAETLIEHPASMTHSTYTEEELA
;
A
#
# COMPACT_ATOMS: atom_id res chain seq x y z
N PHE A 1 6.75 -5.51 15.65
CA PHE A 1 6.89 -4.75 14.40
C PHE A 1 8.35 -4.62 14.03
N VAL A 2 8.64 -4.55 12.72
CA VAL A 2 9.99 -4.43 12.15
C VAL A 2 9.93 -3.62 10.86
N ASP A 3 10.97 -2.85 10.58
CA ASP A 3 11.09 -2.16 9.29
C ASP A 3 11.44 -3.20 8.21
N THR A 4 10.48 -3.51 7.33
CA THR A 4 10.66 -4.50 6.26
C THR A 4 11.51 -4.01 5.09
N SER A 5 11.87 -2.72 5.05
CA SER A 5 12.85 -2.19 4.11
C SER A 5 14.30 -2.48 4.55
N ASP A 6 14.53 -2.84 5.82
CA ASP A 6 15.81 -3.26 6.39
C ASP A 6 15.84 -4.79 6.57
N LEU A 7 16.55 -5.46 5.67
CA LEU A 7 16.69 -6.93 5.68
C LEU A 7 17.41 -7.46 6.93
N ASP A 8 18.32 -6.67 7.53
CA ASP A 8 19.00 -7.10 8.75
C ASP A 8 18.07 -7.00 9.96
N ALA A 9 17.19 -6.00 9.99
CA ALA A 9 16.13 -5.93 10.99
C ALA A 9 15.15 -7.10 10.85
N VAL A 10 14.72 -7.44 9.63
CA VAL A 10 13.89 -8.63 9.37
C VAL A 10 14.59 -9.90 9.84
N ARG A 11 15.87 -10.11 9.48
CA ARG A 11 16.65 -11.28 9.88
C ARG A 11 16.72 -11.45 11.39
N LYS A 12 16.96 -10.35 12.12
CA LYS A 12 17.04 -10.36 13.59
C LYS A 12 15.69 -10.63 14.26
N ALA A 13 14.60 -10.28 13.59
CA ALA A 13 13.23 -10.47 14.13
C ALA A 13 12.71 -11.90 13.96
N LEU A 14 13.27 -12.70 13.04
CA LEU A 14 12.87 -14.10 12.84
C LEU A 14 13.19 -14.94 14.08
N LYS A 15 12.22 -15.74 14.50
CA LYS A 15 12.28 -16.63 15.67
C LYS A 15 11.83 -18.04 15.28
N PRO A 16 12.18 -19.08 16.07
CA PRO A 16 11.74 -20.45 15.79
C PRO A 16 10.22 -20.63 15.69
N ASN A 17 9.45 -19.77 16.33
CA ASN A 17 7.98 -19.77 16.28
C ASN A 17 7.40 -18.75 15.30
N THR A 18 8.21 -18.11 14.44
CA THR A 18 7.71 -17.25 13.37
C THR A 18 6.98 -18.11 12.34
N CYS A 19 5.70 -17.84 12.12
CA CYS A 19 4.86 -18.52 11.13
C CYS A 19 4.58 -17.66 9.89
N ALA A 20 4.70 -16.35 10.00
CA ALA A 20 4.48 -15.45 8.87
C ALA A 20 5.35 -14.19 8.98
N VAL A 21 5.69 -13.62 7.82
CA VAL A 21 6.19 -12.27 7.64
C VAL A 21 5.13 -11.51 6.84
N TYR A 22 4.51 -10.51 7.47
CA TYR A 22 3.54 -9.64 6.82
C TYR A 22 4.21 -8.33 6.46
N LEU A 23 4.16 -7.94 5.20
CA LEU A 23 4.75 -6.71 4.69
C LEU A 23 3.75 -5.93 3.83
N GLU A 24 3.88 -4.61 3.85
CA GLU A 24 3.17 -3.68 2.98
C GLU A 24 4.20 -2.91 2.14
N THR A 25 4.02 -2.90 0.83
CA THR A 25 4.94 -2.18 -0.07
C THR A 25 4.25 -1.77 -1.37
N PRO A 26 4.24 -0.45 -1.70
CA PRO A 26 4.68 0.70 -0.88
C PRO A 26 3.88 0.83 0.42
N ALA A 27 4.52 1.28 1.50
CA ALA A 27 3.91 1.37 2.83
C ALA A 27 3.24 2.73 3.11
N ASN A 28 2.13 2.71 3.83
CA ASN A 28 1.43 3.92 4.29
C ASN A 28 2.06 4.43 5.61
N PRO A 29 2.34 5.74 5.78
CA PRO A 29 2.13 6.84 4.82
C PRO A 29 3.39 7.25 4.04
N ASN A 30 4.57 6.75 4.41
CA ASN A 30 5.87 7.26 3.96
C ASN A 30 6.40 6.60 2.67
N LEU A 31 5.59 5.76 2.04
CA LEU A 31 5.89 5.08 0.76
C LEU A 31 7.19 4.25 0.80
N LYS A 32 7.62 3.77 1.96
CA LYS A 32 8.77 2.86 2.06
C LYS A 32 8.56 1.64 1.17
N ILE A 33 9.65 1.21 0.54
CA ILE A 33 9.66 0.06 -0.36
C ILE A 33 10.44 -1.08 0.30
N ALA A 34 9.77 -2.23 0.44
CA ALA A 34 10.43 -3.47 0.80
C ALA A 34 10.78 -4.28 -0.45
N ASP A 35 11.97 -4.88 -0.49
CA ASP A 35 12.36 -5.85 -1.53
C ASP A 35 11.66 -7.19 -1.25
N ILE A 36 10.56 -7.44 -1.96
CA ILE A 36 9.73 -8.63 -1.74
C ILE A 36 10.55 -9.91 -1.94
N SER A 37 11.37 -9.96 -3.00
CA SER A 37 12.17 -11.14 -3.30
C SER A 37 13.22 -11.42 -2.23
N ALA A 38 13.86 -10.36 -1.73
CA ALA A 38 14.87 -10.51 -0.68
C ALA A 38 14.26 -10.92 0.66
N VAL A 39 13.10 -10.34 1.03
CA VAL A 39 12.36 -10.74 2.23
C VAL A 39 11.88 -12.18 2.14
N ALA A 40 11.32 -12.59 0.99
CA ALA A 40 10.86 -13.96 0.76
C ALA A 40 12.02 -14.96 0.85
N ALA A 41 13.14 -14.69 0.17
CA ALA A 41 14.34 -15.54 0.23
C ALA A 41 14.88 -15.66 1.67
N LEU A 42 14.87 -14.57 2.43
CA LEU A 42 15.31 -14.54 3.82
C LEU A 42 14.40 -15.37 4.73
N ALA A 43 13.08 -15.20 4.62
CA ALA A 43 12.10 -15.90 5.43
C ALA A 43 12.11 -17.41 5.15
N HIS A 44 12.03 -17.80 3.87
CA HIS A 44 12.05 -19.21 3.45
C HIS A 44 13.41 -19.88 3.69
N GLY A 45 14.51 -19.11 3.62
CA GLY A 45 15.85 -19.61 3.98
C GLY A 45 16.00 -19.90 5.47
N TYR A 46 15.28 -19.16 6.33
CA TYR A 46 15.23 -19.41 7.76
C TYR A 46 14.35 -20.64 8.09
N ASN A 47 13.12 -20.65 7.58
CA ASN A 47 12.19 -21.77 7.65
C ASN A 47 11.22 -21.71 6.45
N LYS A 48 11.22 -22.78 5.62
CA LYS A 48 10.38 -22.88 4.41
C LYS A 48 8.87 -22.80 4.68
N ASP A 49 8.43 -23.04 5.91
CA ASP A 49 7.02 -23.06 6.30
C ASP A 49 6.52 -21.64 6.67
N ILE A 50 7.42 -20.67 6.83
CA ILE A 50 7.04 -19.26 7.04
C ILE A 50 6.32 -18.75 5.79
N LYS A 51 5.13 -18.16 5.99
CA LYS A 51 4.37 -17.54 4.91
C LYS A 51 4.78 -16.07 4.76
N VAL A 52 5.16 -15.68 3.56
CA VAL A 52 5.38 -14.27 3.22
C VAL A 52 4.09 -13.71 2.63
N ILE A 53 3.48 -12.80 3.37
CA ILE A 53 2.20 -12.17 3.03
C ILE A 53 2.47 -10.73 2.65
N CYS A 54 2.06 -10.32 1.45
CA CYS A 54 2.25 -8.96 0.97
C CYS A 54 0.91 -8.24 0.80
N ASP A 55 0.72 -7.15 1.54
CA ASP A 55 -0.32 -6.19 1.20
C ASP A 55 0.12 -5.39 -0.02
N ASN A 56 -0.62 -5.58 -1.11
CA ASN A 56 -0.31 -4.99 -2.41
C ASN A 56 -1.35 -3.91 -2.82
N THR A 57 -2.05 -3.36 -1.84
CA THR A 57 -3.15 -2.42 -2.07
C THR A 57 -2.70 -1.19 -2.86
N PHE A 58 -1.56 -0.58 -2.50
CA PHE A 58 -1.08 0.65 -3.13
C PHE A 58 -0.56 0.47 -4.56
N ALA A 59 -0.04 -0.71 -4.87
CA ALA A 59 0.47 -1.02 -6.20
C ALA A 59 -0.59 -1.60 -7.13
N SER A 60 -1.56 -2.35 -6.61
CA SER A 60 -2.48 -3.20 -7.37
C SER A 60 -1.75 -4.31 -8.17
N PRO A 61 -2.44 -5.33 -8.70
CA PRO A 61 -1.80 -6.35 -9.54
C PRO A 61 -1.34 -5.82 -10.89
N TYR A 62 -1.74 -4.59 -11.25
CA TYR A 62 -1.28 -3.94 -12.47
C TYR A 62 0.18 -3.49 -12.36
N LEU A 63 0.57 -2.91 -11.23
CA LEU A 63 1.94 -2.39 -11.03
C LEU A 63 2.89 -3.43 -10.43
N GLN A 64 2.42 -4.31 -9.55
CA GLN A 64 3.29 -5.23 -8.80
C GLN A 64 2.60 -6.58 -8.60
N ARG A 65 3.35 -7.66 -8.77
CA ARG A 65 2.88 -9.04 -8.65
C ARG A 65 3.69 -9.82 -7.62
N PRO A 66 3.39 -9.69 -6.33
CA PRO A 66 4.20 -10.26 -5.27
C PRO A 66 4.40 -11.77 -5.33
N LEU A 67 3.43 -12.55 -5.84
CA LEU A 67 3.58 -14.00 -6.02
C LEU A 67 4.73 -14.35 -6.98
N GLU A 68 4.93 -13.55 -8.03
CA GLU A 68 6.02 -13.74 -8.99
C GLU A 68 7.38 -13.35 -8.39
N LEU A 69 7.37 -12.61 -7.27
CA LEU A 69 8.54 -12.17 -6.51
C LEU A 69 8.84 -13.04 -5.28
N GLY A 70 8.09 -14.14 -5.09
CA GLY A 70 8.34 -15.12 -4.04
C GLY A 70 7.45 -14.99 -2.79
N ALA A 71 6.51 -14.05 -2.75
CA ALA A 71 5.49 -14.04 -1.69
C ALA A 71 4.55 -15.25 -1.84
N ASP A 72 4.07 -15.79 -0.73
CA ASP A 72 3.11 -16.90 -0.72
C ASP A 72 1.67 -16.43 -0.85
N VAL A 73 1.38 -15.25 -0.29
CA VAL A 73 0.02 -14.70 -0.20
C VAL A 73 0.05 -13.21 -0.50
N VAL A 74 -0.94 -12.76 -1.23
CA VAL A 74 -1.16 -11.34 -1.50
C VAL A 74 -2.51 -10.92 -0.93
N VAL A 75 -2.53 -9.79 -0.24
CA VAL A 75 -3.74 -9.17 0.28
C VAL A 75 -3.99 -7.86 -0.45
N HIS A 76 -5.25 -7.57 -0.71
CA HIS A 76 -5.70 -6.30 -1.27
C HIS A 76 -6.90 -5.77 -0.51
N SER A 77 -6.86 -4.50 -0.12
CA SER A 77 -8.08 -3.75 0.08
C SER A 77 -8.72 -3.46 -1.28
N ALA A 78 -9.72 -4.25 -1.65
CA ALA A 78 -10.45 -4.06 -2.91
C ALA A 78 -11.29 -2.77 -2.89
N THR A 79 -11.50 -2.18 -1.72
CA THR A 79 -12.06 -0.85 -1.47
C THR A 79 -11.34 0.24 -2.31
N LYS A 80 -10.04 0.03 -2.58
CA LYS A 80 -9.14 1.00 -3.20
C LYS A 80 -9.11 0.83 -4.73
N TYR A 81 -7.96 0.75 -5.33
CA TYR A 81 -7.77 0.70 -6.79
C TYR A 81 -8.55 -0.41 -7.51
N LEU A 82 -8.76 -1.58 -6.89
CA LEU A 82 -9.45 -2.69 -7.56
C LEU A 82 -10.90 -2.32 -7.89
N ASN A 83 -11.62 -1.75 -6.94
CA ASN A 83 -12.94 -1.16 -7.20
C ASN A 83 -12.80 0.19 -7.92
N GLY A 84 -12.04 1.13 -7.35
CA GLY A 84 -11.64 2.41 -7.95
C GLY A 84 -12.72 3.46 -8.10
N HIS A 85 -13.82 3.35 -7.32
CA HIS A 85 -14.99 4.24 -7.42
C HIS A 85 -15.54 4.69 -6.04
N GLY A 86 -14.86 4.37 -4.93
CA GLY A 86 -15.22 4.83 -3.59
C GLY A 86 -16.55 4.35 -3.01
N ASP A 87 -17.18 3.34 -3.62
CA ASP A 87 -18.54 2.90 -3.34
C ASP A 87 -18.65 1.47 -2.78
N VAL A 88 -17.51 0.80 -2.50
CA VAL A 88 -17.46 -0.57 -1.96
C VAL A 88 -16.38 -0.69 -0.90
N ILE A 89 -16.68 -1.43 0.17
CA ILE A 89 -15.70 -1.89 1.15
C ILE A 89 -15.54 -3.40 0.97
N ALA A 90 -14.34 -3.85 0.58
CA ALA A 90 -14.06 -5.26 0.35
C ALA A 90 -12.57 -5.57 0.43
N GLY A 91 -12.23 -6.86 0.56
CA GLY A 91 -10.87 -7.36 0.55
C GLY A 91 -10.72 -8.63 -0.26
N PHE A 92 -9.52 -8.87 -0.75
CA PHE A 92 -9.14 -10.10 -1.42
C PHE A 92 -7.89 -10.70 -0.81
N VAL A 93 -7.88 -12.03 -0.77
CA VAL A 93 -6.70 -12.84 -0.48
C VAL A 93 -6.41 -13.67 -1.73
N VAL A 94 -5.18 -13.64 -2.18
CA VAL A 94 -4.70 -14.36 -3.37
C VAL A 94 -3.49 -15.19 -2.97
N GLY A 95 -3.48 -16.47 -3.35
CA GLY A 95 -2.42 -17.41 -3.00
C GLY A 95 -2.65 -18.75 -3.67
N SER A 96 -2.02 -19.81 -3.15
CA SER A 96 -2.27 -21.18 -3.63
C SER A 96 -3.73 -21.59 -3.44
N ALA A 97 -4.22 -22.51 -4.27
CA ALA A 97 -5.59 -23.04 -4.15
C ALA A 97 -5.86 -23.65 -2.77
N GLU A 98 -4.86 -24.33 -2.20
CA GLU A 98 -4.92 -24.92 -0.87
C GLU A 98 -5.12 -23.84 0.21
N PHE A 99 -4.27 -22.83 0.23
CA PHE A 99 -4.36 -21.71 1.18
C PHE A 99 -5.67 -20.94 1.05
N CYS A 100 -6.09 -20.61 -0.17
CA CYS A 100 -7.35 -19.92 -0.40
C CYS A 100 -8.57 -20.78 0.01
N ASN A 101 -8.49 -22.11 -0.12
CA ASN A 101 -9.54 -23.00 0.38
C ASN A 101 -9.58 -23.03 1.91
N GLU A 102 -8.46 -23.05 2.59
CA GLU A 102 -8.38 -22.94 4.05
C GLU A 102 -8.98 -21.62 4.54
N VAL A 103 -8.59 -20.49 3.94
CA VAL A 103 -9.18 -19.18 4.25
C VAL A 103 -10.70 -19.20 4.05
N ARG A 104 -11.20 -19.80 2.97
CA ARG A 104 -12.64 -19.88 2.67
C ARG A 104 -13.40 -20.75 3.66
N MET A 105 -12.89 -21.95 3.93
CA MET A 105 -13.61 -22.94 4.73
C MET A 105 -13.48 -22.67 6.23
N PHE A 106 -12.28 -22.40 6.70
CA PHE A 106 -12.03 -22.12 8.12
C PHE A 106 -12.24 -20.64 8.47
N GLY A 107 -11.55 -19.74 7.78
CA GLY A 107 -11.59 -18.32 8.11
C GLY A 107 -12.95 -17.67 7.86
N LEU A 108 -13.51 -17.84 6.67
CA LEU A 108 -14.77 -17.19 6.32
C LEU A 108 -15.98 -18.00 6.80
N LYS A 109 -16.08 -19.29 6.45
CA LYS A 109 -17.26 -20.10 6.77
C LYS A 109 -17.38 -20.38 8.27
N ASP A 110 -16.32 -20.90 8.90
CA ASP A 110 -16.41 -21.43 10.27
C ASP A 110 -16.17 -20.37 11.35
N MET A 111 -15.29 -19.38 11.09
CA MET A 111 -14.96 -18.36 12.09
C MET A 111 -15.81 -17.09 12.00
N THR A 112 -15.98 -16.52 10.81
CA THR A 112 -16.58 -15.18 10.69
C THR A 112 -17.99 -15.19 10.10
N GLY A 113 -18.33 -16.18 9.27
CA GLY A 113 -19.56 -16.21 8.49
C GLY A 113 -19.65 -15.10 7.43
N ALA A 114 -18.55 -14.39 7.18
CA ALA A 114 -18.53 -13.25 6.28
C ALA A 114 -18.63 -13.68 4.81
N VAL A 115 -19.54 -13.07 4.08
CA VAL A 115 -19.74 -13.28 2.65
C VAL A 115 -19.82 -11.92 1.96
N MET A 116 -19.09 -11.74 0.85
CA MET A 116 -19.22 -10.53 0.06
C MET A 116 -20.63 -10.44 -0.54
N ASP A 117 -21.24 -9.28 -0.40
CA ASP A 117 -22.53 -8.99 -1.04
C ASP A 117 -22.41 -9.10 -2.58
N PRO A 118 -23.37 -9.75 -3.27
CA PRO A 118 -23.32 -9.94 -4.71
C PRO A 118 -23.26 -8.64 -5.52
N PHE A 119 -23.88 -7.57 -5.05
CA PHE A 119 -23.83 -6.28 -5.71
C PHE A 119 -22.43 -5.63 -5.56
N CYS A 120 -21.82 -5.72 -4.39
CA CYS A 120 -20.44 -5.32 -4.19
C CYS A 120 -19.48 -6.10 -5.11
N ALA A 121 -19.65 -7.41 -5.23
CA ALA A 121 -18.88 -8.25 -6.16
C ALA A 121 -19.05 -7.80 -7.62
N PHE A 122 -20.26 -7.47 -8.04
CA PHE A 122 -20.56 -6.94 -9.37
C PHE A 122 -19.85 -5.61 -9.61
N LEU A 123 -19.90 -4.67 -8.65
CA LEU A 123 -19.23 -3.37 -8.77
C LEU A 123 -17.71 -3.52 -8.89
N ILE A 124 -17.10 -4.40 -8.10
CA ILE A 124 -15.66 -4.67 -8.19
C ILE A 124 -15.30 -5.27 -9.55
N LEU A 125 -16.05 -6.27 -10.04
CA LEU A 125 -15.83 -6.84 -11.36
C LEU A 125 -15.95 -5.80 -12.48
N ARG A 126 -16.86 -4.85 -12.33
CA ARG A 126 -16.98 -3.68 -13.24
C ARG A 126 -15.77 -2.75 -13.12
N GLY A 127 -15.35 -2.42 -11.91
CA GLY A 127 -14.19 -1.57 -11.64
C GLY A 127 -12.89 -2.14 -12.22
N LEU A 128 -12.69 -3.45 -12.12
CA LEU A 128 -11.51 -4.14 -12.66
C LEU A 128 -11.34 -3.96 -14.18
N LYS A 129 -12.43 -3.77 -14.93
CA LYS A 129 -12.37 -3.57 -16.39
C LYS A 129 -11.62 -2.30 -16.80
N THR A 130 -11.52 -1.32 -15.93
CA THR A 130 -10.82 -0.05 -16.17
C THR A 130 -9.56 0.10 -15.33
N LEU A 131 -9.15 -0.92 -14.59
CA LEU A 131 -8.00 -0.85 -13.68
C LEU A 131 -6.74 -0.36 -14.38
N GLU A 132 -6.40 -0.93 -15.52
CA GLU A 132 -5.20 -0.56 -16.28
C GLU A 132 -5.20 0.93 -16.65
N ILE A 133 -6.28 1.42 -17.28
CA ILE A 133 -6.39 2.82 -17.73
C ILE A 133 -6.31 3.77 -16.52
N ARG A 134 -6.98 3.42 -15.42
CA ARG A 134 -6.94 4.22 -14.20
C ARG A 134 -5.55 4.25 -13.59
N MET A 135 -4.88 3.08 -13.47
CA MET A 135 -3.53 3.02 -12.91
C MET A 135 -2.51 3.79 -13.73
N GLN A 136 -2.57 3.72 -15.07
CA GLN A 136 -1.72 4.53 -15.95
C GLN A 136 -1.92 6.03 -15.67
N LYS A 137 -3.17 6.47 -15.54
CA LYS A 137 -3.46 7.88 -15.28
C LYS A 137 -3.06 8.32 -13.87
N HIS A 138 -3.30 7.48 -12.86
CA HIS A 138 -2.85 7.73 -11.50
C HIS A 138 -1.33 7.89 -11.41
N CYS A 139 -0.56 7.00 -12.03
CA CYS A 139 0.91 7.09 -12.06
C CYS A 139 1.39 8.37 -12.74
N ALA A 140 0.84 8.69 -13.91
CA ALA A 140 1.19 9.91 -14.63
C ALA A 140 0.89 11.18 -13.83
N ASN A 141 -0.28 11.23 -13.16
CA ASN A 141 -0.68 12.36 -12.33
C ASN A 141 0.20 12.47 -11.07
N ALA A 142 0.42 11.35 -10.36
CA ALA A 142 1.24 11.34 -9.16
C ALA A 142 2.69 11.78 -9.45
N LYS A 143 3.26 11.32 -10.57
CA LYS A 143 4.58 11.76 -11.02
C LYS A 143 4.63 13.28 -11.22
N ALA A 144 3.68 13.84 -11.98
CA ALA A 144 3.65 15.27 -12.25
C ALA A 144 3.49 16.11 -10.96
N VAL A 145 2.65 15.65 -10.03
CA VAL A 145 2.47 16.33 -8.73
C VAL A 145 3.73 16.19 -7.87
N ALA A 146 4.36 15.01 -7.83
CA ALA A 146 5.58 14.79 -7.06
C ALA A 146 6.73 15.68 -7.56
N GLU A 147 6.93 15.78 -8.89
CA GLU A 147 7.93 16.65 -9.50
C GLU A 147 7.66 18.14 -9.18
N PHE A 148 6.40 18.58 -9.25
CA PHE A 148 6.02 19.94 -8.87
C PHE A 148 6.30 20.24 -7.40
N LEU A 149 5.94 19.32 -6.50
CA LEU A 149 6.15 19.49 -5.07
C LEU A 149 7.62 19.41 -4.67
N TYR A 150 8.41 18.64 -5.39
CA TYR A 150 9.84 18.46 -5.12
C TYR A 150 10.61 19.79 -5.21
N ASP A 151 10.27 20.63 -6.19
CA ASP A 151 10.88 21.94 -6.39
C ASP A 151 10.14 23.07 -5.66
N HIS A 152 9.06 22.79 -4.93
CA HIS A 152 8.22 23.82 -4.35
C HIS A 152 8.84 24.41 -3.06
N PRO A 153 9.02 25.75 -2.92
CA PRO A 153 9.74 26.36 -1.81
C PRO A 153 9.11 26.16 -0.42
N ALA A 154 7.82 25.87 -0.34
CA ALA A 154 7.10 25.60 0.91
C ALA A 154 7.12 24.11 1.30
N VAL A 155 7.62 23.23 0.45
CA VAL A 155 7.75 21.77 0.72
C VAL A 155 9.13 21.51 1.29
N GLU A 156 9.21 20.66 2.29
CA GLU A 156 10.45 20.25 2.93
C GLU A 156 10.94 18.91 2.35
N LYS A 157 10.01 17.97 2.13
CA LYS A 157 10.33 16.64 1.62
C LYS A 157 9.16 16.05 0.86
N VAL A 158 9.45 15.28 -0.18
CA VAL A 158 8.46 14.49 -0.94
C VAL A 158 8.84 13.02 -0.85
N TYR A 159 7.86 12.18 -0.56
CA TYR A 159 7.98 10.72 -0.56
C TYR A 159 7.22 10.19 -1.77
N TYR A 160 7.93 9.79 -2.79
CA TYR A 160 7.39 9.16 -3.99
C TYR A 160 8.45 8.23 -4.58
N PRO A 161 8.16 6.94 -4.75
CA PRO A 161 9.16 5.97 -5.21
C PRO A 161 9.74 6.27 -6.60
N GLY A 162 9.05 7.11 -7.39
CA GLY A 162 9.51 7.57 -8.70
C GLY A 162 10.60 8.66 -8.67
N LEU A 163 10.86 9.30 -7.54
CA LEU A 163 11.96 10.24 -7.39
C LEU A 163 13.27 9.47 -7.18
N ILE A 164 14.34 9.94 -7.83
CA ILE A 164 15.63 9.23 -7.84
C ILE A 164 16.33 9.20 -6.48
N ASP A 165 16.03 10.16 -5.63
CA ASP A 165 16.56 10.26 -4.26
C ASP A 165 15.70 9.51 -3.22
N HIS A 166 14.58 8.90 -3.64
CA HIS A 166 13.80 8.05 -2.75
C HIS A 166 14.60 6.78 -2.40
N PRO A 167 14.75 6.43 -1.10
CA PRO A 167 15.61 5.31 -0.68
C PRO A 167 15.26 3.97 -1.34
N GLY A 168 13.99 3.77 -1.69
CA GLY A 168 13.49 2.55 -2.34
C GLY A 168 13.38 2.63 -3.86
N HIS A 169 13.88 3.71 -4.52
CA HIS A 169 13.70 3.91 -5.96
C HIS A 169 14.17 2.73 -6.81
N ASP A 170 15.37 2.25 -6.59
CA ASP A 170 15.93 1.15 -7.37
C ASP A 170 15.20 -0.17 -7.16
N ILE A 171 14.69 -0.41 -5.94
CA ILE A 171 13.87 -1.59 -5.65
C ILE A 171 12.53 -1.46 -6.38
N ALA A 172 11.85 -0.32 -6.25
CA ALA A 172 10.58 -0.06 -6.92
C ALA A 172 10.71 -0.21 -8.45
N ARG A 173 11.75 0.39 -9.05
CA ARG A 173 12.04 0.28 -10.49
C ARG A 173 12.24 -1.18 -10.95
N ARG A 174 12.73 -2.06 -10.08
CA ARG A 174 13.01 -3.45 -10.39
C ARG A 174 11.78 -4.35 -10.24
N GLN A 175 10.94 -4.09 -9.24
CA GLN A 175 9.81 -4.95 -8.89
C GLN A 175 8.43 -4.41 -9.31
N MET A 176 8.33 -3.13 -9.67
CA MET A 176 7.09 -2.49 -10.09
C MET A 176 7.15 -2.07 -11.57
N ARG A 177 5.99 -2.07 -12.23
CA ARG A 177 5.85 -1.58 -13.61
C ARG A 177 5.95 -0.06 -13.69
N ASP A 178 5.45 0.65 -12.67
CA ASP A 178 5.48 2.09 -12.48
C ASP A 178 5.36 2.38 -10.97
N PHE A 179 5.52 3.63 -10.55
CA PHE A 179 5.73 4.02 -9.14
C PHE A 179 4.45 4.30 -8.35
N GLY A 180 3.28 4.11 -8.96
CA GLY A 180 1.98 4.22 -8.28
C GLY A 180 1.35 5.60 -8.31
N GLY A 181 0.11 5.64 -7.77
CA GLY A 181 -0.70 6.84 -7.71
C GLY A 181 -0.69 7.55 -6.36
N MET A 182 0.14 7.08 -5.42
CA MET A 182 0.25 7.65 -4.08
C MET A 182 1.56 8.41 -3.92
N LEU A 183 1.49 9.55 -3.25
CA LEU A 183 2.66 10.29 -2.77
C LEU A 183 2.35 10.89 -1.40
N SER A 184 3.35 11.19 -0.62
CA SER A 184 3.21 12.01 0.58
C SER A 184 4.32 13.06 0.62
N PHE A 185 4.08 14.12 1.40
CA PHE A 185 5.04 15.22 1.49
C PHE A 185 4.92 15.96 2.82
N GLU A 186 6.01 16.57 3.21
CA GLU A 186 6.11 17.43 4.38
C GLU A 186 6.18 18.90 3.96
N VAL A 187 5.40 19.74 4.63
CA VAL A 187 5.44 21.20 4.41
C VAL A 187 6.24 21.87 5.52
N LYS A 188 6.96 22.94 5.16
CA LYS A 188 7.64 23.77 6.13
C LYS A 188 6.66 24.39 7.11
N GLY A 189 6.95 24.31 8.41
CA GLY A 189 6.07 24.79 9.48
C GLY A 189 5.28 23.68 10.19
N GLY A 190 5.61 22.41 9.90
CA GLY A 190 5.15 21.23 10.64
C GLY A 190 3.64 21.02 10.60
N ARG A 191 3.12 20.33 11.65
CA ARG A 191 1.72 19.89 11.75
C ARG A 191 0.70 21.00 11.48
N ALA A 192 0.91 22.21 12.04
CA ALA A 192 -0.03 23.32 11.88
C ALA A 192 -0.10 23.80 10.43
N ALA A 193 1.02 23.82 9.71
CA ALA A 193 1.07 24.16 8.29
C ALA A 193 0.40 23.09 7.43
N GLY A 194 0.58 21.81 7.74
CA GLY A 194 -0.10 20.69 7.08
C GLY A 194 -1.62 20.80 7.20
N VAL A 195 -2.14 21.00 8.40
CA VAL A 195 -3.58 21.18 8.64
C VAL A 195 -4.12 22.41 7.87
N LYS A 196 -3.38 23.53 7.89
CA LYS A 196 -3.78 24.74 7.16
C LYS A 196 -3.81 24.50 5.64
N LEU A 197 -2.81 23.80 5.11
CA LEU A 197 -2.77 23.45 3.68
C LEU A 197 -3.99 22.62 3.28
N VAL A 198 -4.24 21.51 3.97
CA VAL A 198 -5.35 20.60 3.66
C VAL A 198 -6.69 21.33 3.66
N ASN A 199 -6.92 22.22 4.65
CA ASN A 199 -8.15 23.00 4.76
C ASN A 199 -8.28 24.13 3.72
N ALA A 200 -7.21 24.50 3.03
CA ALA A 200 -7.21 25.55 2.00
C ALA A 200 -7.43 25.03 0.58
N LEU A 201 -7.45 23.71 0.38
CA LEU A 201 -7.63 23.10 -0.93
C LEU A 201 -9.13 23.09 -1.32
N HIS A 202 -9.40 23.35 -2.61
CA HIS A 202 -10.76 23.39 -3.16
C HIS A 202 -11.00 22.33 -4.24
N LEU A 203 -9.96 21.89 -4.94
CA LEU A 203 -10.07 20.89 -5.99
C LEU A 203 -9.92 19.47 -5.45
N VAL A 204 -9.03 19.30 -4.47
CA VAL A 204 -8.71 18.01 -3.87
C VAL A 204 -9.65 17.78 -2.68
N THR A 205 -10.29 16.62 -2.65
CA THR A 205 -11.21 16.27 -1.55
C THR A 205 -10.43 15.81 -0.33
N VAL A 206 -10.73 16.39 0.83
CA VAL A 206 -10.18 15.96 2.11
C VAL A 206 -10.95 14.73 2.60
N ALA A 207 -10.35 13.58 2.47
CA ALA A 207 -10.98 12.31 2.87
C ALA A 207 -9.93 11.23 3.14
N VAL A 208 -10.27 10.33 4.07
CA VAL A 208 -9.50 9.14 4.40
C VAL A 208 -9.91 8.02 3.43
N SER A 209 -9.30 7.98 2.27
CA SER A 209 -9.35 6.87 1.31
C SER A 209 -8.29 7.07 0.25
N LEU A 210 -8.25 6.19 -0.74
CA LEU A 210 -7.38 6.29 -1.92
C LEU A 210 -7.91 5.41 -3.06
N GLY A 211 -7.41 5.66 -4.26
CA GLY A 211 -7.66 4.78 -5.41
C GLY A 211 -8.92 5.09 -6.18
N ASP A 212 -9.64 6.14 -5.82
CA ASP A 212 -10.83 6.61 -6.51
C ASP A 212 -10.50 7.42 -7.78
N ALA A 213 -11.53 7.77 -8.54
CA ALA A 213 -11.39 8.64 -9.71
C ALA A 213 -11.09 10.09 -9.32
N GLU A 214 -11.51 10.51 -8.12
CA GLU A 214 -11.23 11.82 -7.55
C GLU A 214 -9.85 11.85 -6.89
N THR A 215 -9.26 13.07 -6.85
CA THR A 215 -8.04 13.29 -6.09
C THR A 215 -8.37 13.51 -4.62
N LEU A 216 -7.77 12.69 -3.75
CA LEU A 216 -7.95 12.76 -2.31
C LEU A 216 -6.66 13.21 -1.62
N ILE A 217 -6.81 13.89 -0.48
CA ILE A 217 -5.72 14.26 0.41
C ILE A 217 -6.14 14.05 1.86
N GLU A 218 -5.20 13.65 2.69
CA GLU A 218 -5.37 13.60 4.13
C GLU A 218 -4.12 14.14 4.85
N HIS A 219 -4.30 14.52 6.10
CA HIS A 219 -3.20 14.82 7.00
C HIS A 219 -3.05 13.67 8.00
N PRO A 220 -2.11 12.71 7.79
CA PRO A 220 -2.07 11.47 8.54
C PRO A 220 -2.04 11.66 10.05
N ALA A 221 -1.18 12.56 10.55
CA ALA A 221 -1.01 12.81 11.98
C ALA A 221 -2.26 13.34 12.72
N SER A 222 -3.25 13.90 12.00
CA SER A 222 -4.51 14.37 12.61
C SER A 222 -5.74 13.56 12.19
N MET A 223 -5.58 12.62 11.26
CA MET A 223 -6.68 11.81 10.70
C MET A 223 -6.44 10.32 10.93
N THR A 224 -5.76 9.63 10.03
CA THR A 224 -5.56 8.17 10.09
C THR A 224 -4.64 7.71 11.23
N HIS A 225 -3.68 8.53 11.64
CA HIS A 225 -2.72 8.23 12.69
C HIS A 225 -2.94 9.07 13.97
N SER A 226 -4.14 9.63 14.14
CA SER A 226 -4.46 10.49 15.29
C SER A 226 -4.46 9.77 16.65
N THR A 227 -4.46 8.44 16.65
CA THR A 227 -4.37 7.61 17.87
C THR A 227 -2.93 7.28 18.28
N TYR A 228 -1.96 7.62 17.44
CA TYR A 228 -0.54 7.43 17.74
C TYR A 228 -0.04 8.49 18.71
N THR A 229 0.90 8.11 19.57
CA THR A 229 1.58 9.05 20.47
C THR A 229 2.51 10.00 19.69
N GLU A 230 2.90 11.10 20.29
CA GLU A 230 3.87 12.04 19.70
C GLU A 230 5.21 11.36 19.37
N GLU A 231 5.63 10.37 20.18
CA GLU A 231 6.85 9.59 19.96
C GLU A 231 6.74 8.63 18.77
N GLU A 232 5.53 8.10 18.51
CA GLU A 232 5.27 7.22 17.36
C GLU A 232 5.08 7.99 16.07
N LEU A 233 4.75 9.28 16.13
CA LEU A 233 4.57 10.17 14.99
C LEU A 233 5.88 10.85 14.56
N ALA A 234 6.91 10.84 15.40
CA ALA A 234 8.22 11.41 15.13
C ALA A 234 9.13 10.42 14.38
#